data_4fe98f0a1f37ecc79ad09cd360f230a9
#
_entry.id   4fe98f0a1f37ecc79ad09cd360f230a9
#
_cell.length_a   1.000
_cell.length_b   1.000
_cell.length_c   1.000
_cell.angle_alpha   90.00
_cell.angle_beta   90.00
_cell.angle_gamma   90.00
#
_symmetry.space_group_name_H-M   'P 1'
#
loop_
_entity.id
_entity.type
_entity.pdbx_description
1 polymer ?
#
loop_
_entity_poly.entity_id
_entity_poly.type
_entity_poly.pdbx_seq_one_letter_code
_entity_poly.pdbx_strand_id
1 'polypeptide(L)'
;VQIFPESRFDVIVVGGGHAGCEAALAAAKMGASTLMIVQDVDCIAHMPCNPSIGGPAKGHLVREISALGGVQARAADASAMMMRWLNTSKGPAVRALRAQCDWHDYHNYYLRELTHCPNLRVFQDQAESLWFENDRLKGVKTRFQLAFEAKKVILTTGTHLNGRVHVGLVNFPSGP
;
A
#
# COMPACT_ATOMS: atom_id res chain seq x y z
N VAL A 1 -14.71 23.84 -1.96
CA VAL A 1 -13.55 23.00 -1.62
C VAL A 1 -12.88 23.60 -0.40
N GLN A 2 -12.82 22.85 0.68
CA GLN A 2 -12.19 23.31 1.91
C GLN A 2 -10.71 22.94 1.89
N ILE A 3 -9.82 23.93 1.98
CA ILE A 3 -8.37 23.72 2.04
C ILE A 3 -7.97 23.75 3.51
N PHE A 4 -7.39 22.67 4.01
CA PHE A 4 -6.87 22.64 5.37
C PHE A 4 -5.55 23.40 5.50
N PRO A 5 -5.23 24.00 6.64
CA PRO A 5 -3.98 24.76 6.84
C PRO A 5 -2.69 23.97 6.56
N GLU A 6 -2.75 22.65 6.71
CA GLU A 6 -1.64 21.72 6.44
C GLU A 6 -1.94 20.81 5.25
N SER A 7 -2.40 21.41 4.14
CA SER A 7 -2.85 20.68 2.95
C SER A 7 -1.79 20.52 1.86
N ARG A 8 -0.54 20.90 2.14
CA ARG A 8 0.55 20.87 1.15
C ARG A 8 1.58 19.81 1.50
N PHE A 9 1.85 18.94 0.54
CA PHE A 9 2.78 17.82 0.66
C PHE A 9 3.73 17.78 -0.54
N ASP A 10 4.87 17.13 -0.38
CA ASP A 10 5.73 16.82 -1.52
C ASP A 10 5.13 15.66 -2.33
N VAL A 11 4.61 14.66 -1.62
CA VAL A 11 4.06 13.44 -2.21
C VAL A 11 2.71 13.10 -1.58
N ILE A 12 1.72 12.77 -2.40
CA ILE A 12 0.49 12.12 -1.96
C ILE A 12 0.48 10.70 -2.51
N VAL A 13 0.23 9.72 -1.64
CA VAL A 13 0.04 8.32 -2.01
C VAL A 13 -1.43 7.96 -1.82
N VAL A 14 -2.08 7.45 -2.87
CA VAL A 14 -3.48 7.03 -2.82
C VAL A 14 -3.54 5.51 -2.76
N GLY A 15 -4.07 5.00 -1.66
CA GLY A 15 -4.27 3.57 -1.42
C GLY A 15 -3.42 3.00 -0.29
N GLY A 16 -4.02 2.13 0.53
CA GLY A 16 -3.46 1.52 1.74
C GLY A 16 -2.95 0.09 1.57
N GLY A 17 -2.86 -0.42 0.34
CA GLY A 17 -2.26 -1.73 0.07
C GLY A 17 -0.74 -1.74 0.21
N HIS A 18 -0.11 -2.90 0.00
CA HIS A 18 1.36 -3.05 0.13
C HIS A 18 2.15 -2.03 -0.69
N ALA A 19 1.75 -1.80 -1.95
CA ALA A 19 2.41 -0.84 -2.83
C ALA A 19 2.33 0.59 -2.27
N GLY A 20 1.17 0.99 -1.73
CA GLY A 20 0.97 2.30 -1.12
C GLY A 20 1.78 2.46 0.16
N CYS A 21 1.77 1.47 1.04
CA CYS A 21 2.55 1.48 2.27
C CYS A 21 4.05 1.62 2.00
N GLU A 22 4.59 0.81 1.09
CA GLU A 22 6.01 0.88 0.72
C GLU A 22 6.37 2.21 0.05
N ALA A 23 5.52 2.72 -0.85
CA ALA A 23 5.74 4.01 -1.51
C ALA A 23 5.72 5.18 -0.51
N ALA A 24 4.75 5.20 0.41
CA ALA A 24 4.62 6.25 1.41
C ALA A 24 5.80 6.26 2.39
N LEU A 25 6.18 5.08 2.89
CA LEU A 25 7.34 4.94 3.78
C LEU A 25 8.65 5.30 3.08
N ALA A 26 8.83 4.89 1.83
CA ALA A 26 10.01 5.26 1.06
C ALA A 26 10.13 6.77 0.86
N ALA A 27 9.05 7.42 0.42
CA ALA A 27 9.03 8.87 0.22
C ALA A 27 9.32 9.63 1.51
N ALA A 28 8.66 9.26 2.62
CA ALA A 28 8.85 9.90 3.92
C ALA A 28 10.27 9.70 4.48
N LYS A 29 10.84 8.49 4.37
CA LYS A 29 12.22 8.19 4.79
C LYS A 29 13.27 8.95 3.97
N MET A 30 12.95 9.29 2.72
CA MET A 30 13.78 10.16 1.89
C MET A 30 13.64 11.66 2.24
N GLY A 31 12.84 12.00 3.26
CA GLY A 31 12.65 13.36 3.75
C GLY A 31 11.51 14.13 3.08
N ALA A 32 10.73 13.50 2.20
CA ALA A 32 9.58 14.14 1.58
C ALA A 32 8.41 14.23 2.57
N SER A 33 7.77 15.40 2.65
CA SER A 33 6.48 15.54 3.34
C SER A 33 5.44 14.73 2.59
N THR A 34 4.94 13.67 3.22
CA THR A 34 4.12 12.65 2.55
C THR A 34 2.75 12.52 3.21
N LEU A 35 1.69 12.53 2.38
CA LEU A 35 0.34 12.18 2.79
C LEU A 35 -0.05 10.84 2.16
N MET A 36 -0.53 9.92 2.96
CA MET A 36 -1.13 8.68 2.50
C MET A 36 -2.64 8.76 2.70
N ILE A 37 -3.41 8.71 1.62
CA ILE A 37 -4.88 8.71 1.68
C ILE A 37 -5.35 7.28 1.55
N VAL A 38 -6.06 6.80 2.57
CA VAL A 38 -6.60 5.46 2.63
C VAL A 38 -8.11 5.52 2.86
N GLN A 39 -8.85 4.65 2.23
CA GLN A 39 -10.29 4.58 2.39
C GLN A 39 -10.69 4.08 3.77
N ASP A 40 -9.93 3.11 4.29
CA ASP A 40 -10.13 2.50 5.58
C ASP A 40 -8.76 2.15 6.20
N VAL A 41 -8.50 2.67 7.41
CA VAL A 41 -7.24 2.42 8.13
C VAL A 41 -7.13 0.96 8.55
N ASP A 42 -8.25 0.30 8.87
CA ASP A 42 -8.28 -1.10 9.29
C ASP A 42 -7.96 -2.06 8.14
N CYS A 43 -7.97 -1.54 6.89
CA CYS A 43 -7.61 -2.28 5.70
C CYS A 43 -6.15 -2.05 5.22
N ILE A 44 -5.35 -1.31 5.96
CA ILE A 44 -3.94 -1.07 5.62
C ILE A 44 -3.17 -2.39 5.58
N ALA A 45 -2.41 -2.60 4.48
CA ALA A 45 -1.62 -3.81 4.23
C ALA A 45 -2.43 -5.11 4.33
N HIS A 46 -3.74 -5.05 4.08
CA HIS A 46 -4.62 -6.21 4.17
C HIS A 46 -4.24 -7.29 3.16
N MET A 47 -4.35 -8.55 3.60
CA MET A 47 -4.10 -9.75 2.80
C MET A 47 -5.41 -10.53 2.59
N PRO A 48 -6.29 -10.12 1.67
CA PRO A 48 -7.67 -10.62 1.60
C PRO A 48 -7.81 -12.07 1.14
N CYS A 49 -6.82 -12.58 0.43
CA CYS A 49 -6.89 -13.93 -0.15
C CYS A 49 -6.28 -14.98 0.77
N ASN A 50 -4.98 -14.86 0.99
CA ASN A 50 -4.20 -15.72 1.89
C ASN A 50 -3.25 -14.86 2.70
N PRO A 51 -3.22 -14.96 4.03
CA PRO A 51 -2.31 -14.20 4.85
C PRO A 51 -0.89 -14.75 4.73
N SER A 52 -0.30 -14.60 3.56
CA SER A 52 1.04 -15.14 3.28
C SER A 52 1.84 -14.24 2.36
N ILE A 53 3.12 -14.13 2.67
CA ILE A 53 4.11 -13.34 1.94
C ILE A 53 5.15 -14.25 1.32
N GLY A 54 5.55 -13.96 0.08
CA GLY A 54 6.56 -14.72 -0.65
C GLY A 54 5.96 -15.75 -1.62
N GLY A 55 6.72 -16.83 -1.86
CA GLY A 55 6.46 -17.81 -2.89
C GLY A 55 7.18 -17.51 -4.21
N PRO A 56 6.98 -18.34 -5.27
CA PRO A 56 7.65 -18.17 -6.56
C PRO A 56 7.46 -16.78 -7.14
N ALA A 57 8.51 -16.17 -7.62
CA ALA A 57 8.64 -14.79 -8.08
C ALA A 57 8.40 -13.72 -7.00
N LYS A 58 7.37 -13.90 -6.15
CA LYS A 58 7.00 -12.93 -5.10
C LYS A 58 8.06 -12.81 -4.02
N GLY A 59 8.59 -13.93 -3.53
CA GLY A 59 9.64 -13.93 -2.50
C GLY A 59 10.94 -13.27 -2.97
N HIS A 60 11.22 -13.31 -4.26
CA HIS A 60 12.37 -12.63 -4.86
C HIS A 60 12.20 -11.11 -4.78
N LEU A 61 11.02 -10.60 -5.20
CA LEU A 61 10.68 -9.17 -5.13
C LEU A 61 10.66 -8.65 -3.69
N VAL A 62 10.13 -9.43 -2.74
CA VAL A 62 10.13 -9.06 -1.31
C VAL A 62 11.55 -8.86 -0.79
N ARG A 63 12.51 -9.70 -1.22
CA ARG A 63 13.92 -9.54 -0.85
C ARG A 63 14.55 -8.29 -1.46
N GLU A 64 14.23 -7.98 -2.71
CA GLU A 64 14.71 -6.76 -3.37
C GLU A 64 14.18 -5.51 -2.66
N ILE A 65 12.87 -5.48 -2.34
CA ILE A 65 12.24 -4.41 -1.55
C ILE A 65 12.93 -4.29 -0.18
N SER A 66 13.16 -5.41 0.49
CA SER A 66 13.83 -5.45 1.79
C SER A 66 15.26 -4.88 1.73
N ALA A 67 16.01 -5.22 0.69
CA ALA A 67 17.37 -4.70 0.46
C ALA A 67 17.40 -3.17 0.28
N LEU A 68 16.31 -2.60 -0.24
CA LEU A 68 16.10 -1.15 -0.37
C LEU A 68 15.56 -0.49 0.91
N GLY A 69 15.40 -1.22 2.01
CA GLY A 69 14.89 -0.70 3.28
C GLY A 69 13.37 -0.76 3.43
N GLY A 70 12.68 -1.51 2.57
CA GLY A 70 11.24 -1.75 2.65
C GLY A 70 10.83 -2.53 3.91
N VAL A 71 9.55 -2.50 4.21
CA VAL A 71 8.98 -2.99 5.46
C VAL A 71 8.39 -4.39 5.33
N GLN A 72 7.99 -4.79 4.13
CA GLN A 72 7.22 -6.01 3.88
C GLN A 72 7.85 -7.29 4.45
N ALA A 73 9.17 -7.47 4.28
CA ALA A 73 9.87 -8.64 4.81
C ALA A 73 9.90 -8.62 6.34
N ARG A 74 10.16 -7.47 6.96
CA ARG A 74 10.20 -7.34 8.42
C ARG A 74 8.82 -7.56 9.05
N ALA A 75 7.76 -7.07 8.41
CA ALA A 75 6.40 -7.32 8.84
C ALA A 75 6.05 -8.81 8.73
N ALA A 76 6.48 -9.48 7.65
CA ALA A 76 6.30 -10.91 7.48
C ALA A 76 7.07 -11.71 8.53
N ASP A 77 8.32 -11.37 8.84
CA ASP A 77 9.12 -12.03 9.86
C ASP A 77 8.50 -11.86 11.26
N ALA A 78 8.00 -10.67 11.58
CA ALA A 78 7.40 -10.36 12.88
C ALA A 78 6.06 -11.06 13.13
N SER A 79 5.30 -11.35 12.06
CA SER A 79 3.96 -11.96 12.12
C SER A 79 3.91 -13.41 11.65
N ALA A 80 5.05 -14.01 11.30
CA ALA A 80 5.10 -15.34 10.74
C ALA A 80 4.68 -16.41 11.75
N MET A 81 3.64 -17.14 11.43
CA MET A 81 3.25 -18.38 12.14
C MET A 81 3.99 -19.60 11.60
N MET A 82 4.33 -19.58 10.31
CA MET A 82 5.05 -20.67 9.64
C MET A 82 5.85 -20.12 8.45
N MET A 83 7.09 -20.61 8.31
CA MET A 83 7.91 -20.37 7.11
C MET A 83 8.21 -21.68 6.40
N ARG A 84 8.09 -21.67 5.08
CA ARG A 84 8.28 -22.86 4.26
C ARG A 84 8.98 -22.56 2.95
N TRP A 85 9.94 -23.42 2.61
CA TRP A 85 10.51 -23.45 1.27
C TRP A 85 9.56 -24.13 0.29
N LEU A 86 9.28 -23.49 -0.83
CA LEU A 86 8.52 -24.05 -1.95
C LEU A 86 9.45 -24.48 -3.07
N ASN A 87 9.02 -25.46 -3.86
CA ASN A 87 9.72 -25.96 -5.05
C ASN A 87 11.14 -26.43 -4.78
N THR A 88 11.38 -27.06 -3.64
CA THR A 88 12.72 -27.54 -3.25
C THR A 88 13.29 -28.57 -4.22
N SER A 89 12.43 -29.35 -4.90
CA SER A 89 12.79 -30.33 -5.92
C SER A 89 12.91 -29.76 -7.34
N LYS A 90 12.62 -28.47 -7.53
CA LYS A 90 12.52 -27.80 -8.86
C LYS A 90 13.75 -27.00 -9.08
N GLY A 91 14.74 -26.90 -9.17
CA GLY A 91 15.90 -26.04 -9.37
C GLY A 91 15.87 -24.68 -8.64
N PRO A 92 17.00 -24.03 -8.48
CA PRO A 92 17.15 -22.85 -7.62
C PRO A 92 16.34 -21.63 -8.09
N ALA A 93 16.11 -21.48 -9.39
CA ALA A 93 15.39 -20.33 -9.94
C ALA A 93 13.93 -20.21 -9.47
N VAL A 94 13.28 -21.30 -9.13
CA VAL A 94 11.90 -21.33 -8.65
C VAL A 94 11.78 -21.69 -7.18
N ARG A 95 12.89 -21.93 -6.50
CA ARG A 95 12.93 -22.18 -5.06
C ARG A 95 12.66 -20.88 -4.32
N ALA A 96 11.60 -20.81 -3.55
CA ALA A 96 11.15 -19.58 -2.91
C ALA A 96 10.68 -19.82 -1.47
N LEU A 97 10.99 -18.90 -0.60
CA LEU A 97 10.46 -18.86 0.76
C LEU A 97 9.05 -18.26 0.76
N ARG A 98 8.17 -18.86 1.55
CA ARG A 98 6.82 -18.34 1.82
C ARG A 98 6.59 -18.36 3.33
N ALA A 99 6.18 -17.21 3.86
CA ALA A 99 5.72 -17.04 5.23
C ALA A 99 4.20 -17.06 5.26
N GLN A 100 3.61 -17.87 6.14
CA GLN A 100 2.22 -17.77 6.56
C GLN A 100 2.20 -16.85 7.77
N CYS A 101 1.46 -15.75 7.68
CA CYS A 101 1.45 -14.71 8.70
C CYS A 101 0.12 -14.69 9.47
N ASP A 102 0.16 -14.25 10.72
CA ASP A 102 -1.01 -13.71 11.36
C ASP A 102 -1.34 -12.36 10.71
N TRP A 103 -2.55 -12.21 10.20
CA TRP A 103 -2.90 -11.02 9.44
C TRP A 103 -3.12 -9.78 10.33
N HIS A 104 -3.55 -9.96 11.58
CA HIS A 104 -3.69 -8.88 12.54
C HIS A 104 -2.33 -8.33 12.96
N ASP A 105 -1.39 -9.21 13.31
CA ASP A 105 -0.04 -8.82 13.70
C ASP A 105 0.69 -8.17 12.52
N TYR A 106 0.47 -8.67 11.30
CA TYR A 106 1.03 -8.09 10.09
C TYR A 106 0.48 -6.69 9.83
N HIS A 107 -0.83 -6.50 9.89
CA HIS A 107 -1.50 -5.21 9.78
C HIS A 107 -0.99 -4.23 10.85
N ASN A 108 -1.00 -4.64 12.12
CA ASN A 108 -0.53 -3.83 13.24
C ASN A 108 0.94 -3.42 13.10
N TYR A 109 1.77 -4.28 12.53
CA TYR A 109 3.16 -3.94 12.24
C TYR A 109 3.24 -2.78 11.25
N TYR A 110 2.52 -2.84 10.13
CA TYR A 110 2.48 -1.77 9.14
C TYR A 110 1.88 -0.48 9.71
N LEU A 111 0.78 -0.58 10.44
CA LEU A 111 0.12 0.57 11.04
C LEU A 111 1.10 1.32 11.96
N ARG A 112 1.85 0.60 12.78
CA ARG A 112 2.87 1.16 13.64
C ARG A 112 4.03 1.82 12.86
N GLU A 113 4.54 1.17 11.81
CA GLU A 113 5.59 1.73 10.97
C GLU A 113 5.13 3.03 10.28
N LEU A 114 3.89 3.07 9.80
CA LEU A 114 3.32 4.24 9.14
C LEU A 114 3.09 5.40 10.12
N THR A 115 2.49 5.10 11.27
CA THR A 115 2.12 6.14 12.26
C THR A 115 3.30 6.74 12.99
N HIS A 116 4.41 6.00 13.14
CA HIS A 116 5.63 6.49 13.77
C HIS A 116 6.67 7.01 12.77
N CYS A 117 6.39 6.94 11.46
CA CYS A 117 7.32 7.43 10.46
C CYS A 117 7.32 8.97 10.42
N PRO A 118 8.46 9.62 10.65
CA PRO A 118 8.56 11.07 10.48
C PRO A 118 8.20 11.47 9.04
N ASN A 119 7.65 12.68 8.88
CA ASN A 119 7.22 13.24 7.59
C ASN A 119 6.09 12.48 6.89
N LEU A 120 5.48 11.47 7.52
CA LEU A 120 4.34 10.73 6.99
C LEU A 120 3.08 11.01 7.80
N ARG A 121 2.01 11.33 7.08
CA ARG A 121 0.67 11.45 7.65
C ARG A 121 -0.26 10.47 6.94
N VAL A 122 -1.03 9.70 7.69
CA VAL A 122 -2.11 8.85 7.17
C VAL A 122 -3.43 9.59 7.35
N PHE A 123 -4.24 9.64 6.30
CA PHE A 123 -5.54 10.29 6.30
C PHE A 123 -6.60 9.34 5.75
N GLN A 124 -7.66 9.14 6.53
CA GLN A 124 -8.75 8.26 6.14
C GLN A 124 -9.80 9.05 5.38
N ASP A 125 -9.87 8.86 4.07
CA ASP A 125 -10.90 9.33 3.17
C ASP A 125 -10.77 8.62 1.81
N GLN A 126 -11.78 8.73 0.98
CA GLN A 126 -11.74 8.22 -0.39
C GLN A 126 -11.21 9.31 -1.32
N ALA A 127 -10.10 9.02 -1.99
CA ALA A 127 -9.62 9.86 -3.10
C ALA A 127 -10.60 9.74 -4.27
N GLU A 128 -11.22 10.83 -4.68
CA GLU A 128 -12.27 10.86 -5.70
C GLU A 128 -11.72 11.29 -7.06
N SER A 129 -10.86 12.29 -7.08
CA SER A 129 -10.30 12.81 -8.33
C SER A 129 -8.91 13.43 -8.16
N LEU A 130 -8.16 13.41 -9.25
CA LEU A 130 -6.97 14.21 -9.36
C LEU A 130 -7.35 15.67 -9.60
N TRP A 131 -6.67 16.58 -8.92
CA TRP A 131 -6.88 18.00 -9.08
C TRP A 131 -5.87 18.60 -10.05
N PHE A 132 -6.35 19.16 -11.14
CA PHE A 132 -5.56 19.86 -12.14
C PHE A 132 -5.90 21.35 -12.16
N GLU A 133 -4.91 22.17 -12.46
CA GLU A 133 -5.03 23.59 -12.68
C GLU A 133 -4.08 23.97 -13.84
N ASN A 134 -4.64 24.55 -14.91
CA ASN A 134 -3.90 24.87 -16.14
C ASN A 134 -3.09 23.66 -16.68
N ASP A 135 -3.73 22.50 -16.77
CA ASP A 135 -3.15 21.22 -17.22
C ASP A 135 -1.99 20.70 -16.36
N ARG A 136 -1.79 21.29 -15.18
CA ARG A 136 -0.78 20.85 -14.22
C ARG A 136 -1.44 20.17 -13.02
N LEU A 137 -0.92 19.01 -12.65
CA LEU A 137 -1.35 18.33 -11.44
C LEU A 137 -1.07 19.22 -10.22
N LYS A 138 -2.09 19.48 -9.43
CA LYS A 138 -2.04 20.22 -8.17
C LYS A 138 -2.13 19.31 -6.95
N GLY A 139 -2.86 18.20 -7.06
CA GLY A 139 -3.06 17.30 -5.94
C GLY A 139 -4.24 16.36 -6.11
N VAL A 140 -4.90 16.07 -5.01
CA VAL A 140 -6.02 15.13 -4.92
C VAL A 140 -7.21 15.80 -4.23
N LYS A 141 -8.40 15.53 -4.72
CA LYS A 141 -9.67 15.85 -4.05
C LYS A 141 -10.28 14.57 -3.50
N THR A 142 -10.84 14.68 -2.30
CA THR A 142 -11.46 13.56 -1.62
C THR A 142 -12.98 13.64 -1.63
N ARG A 143 -13.62 12.54 -1.25
CA ARG A 143 -15.08 12.42 -1.19
C ARG A 143 -15.72 13.42 -0.23
N PHE A 144 -15.06 13.76 0.87
CA PHE A 144 -15.54 14.79 1.79
C PHE A 144 -15.23 16.22 1.36
N GLN A 145 -14.95 16.42 0.05
CA GLN A 145 -14.69 17.72 -0.57
C GLN A 145 -13.45 18.43 -0.02
N LEU A 146 -12.49 17.67 0.49
CA LEU A 146 -11.20 18.19 0.89
C LEU A 146 -10.24 18.19 -0.30
N ALA A 147 -9.35 19.16 -0.36
CA ALA A 147 -8.31 19.25 -1.38
C ALA A 147 -6.93 19.27 -0.71
N PHE A 148 -6.06 18.39 -1.16
CA PHE A 148 -4.67 18.29 -0.73
C PHE A 148 -3.76 18.58 -1.91
N GLU A 149 -2.86 19.56 -1.73
CA GLU A 149 -1.86 19.91 -2.75
C GLU A 149 -0.66 18.97 -2.66
N ALA A 150 -0.10 18.59 -3.81
CA ALA A 150 1.15 17.83 -3.86
C ALA A 150 1.96 18.12 -5.10
N LYS A 151 3.28 18.03 -4.99
CA LYS A 151 4.19 18.08 -6.13
C LYS A 151 4.09 16.81 -6.99
N LYS A 152 3.83 15.67 -6.36
CA LYS A 152 3.68 14.35 -6.99
C LYS A 152 2.55 13.57 -6.35
N VAL A 153 1.86 12.77 -7.17
CA VAL A 153 0.83 11.84 -6.71
C VAL A 153 1.18 10.43 -7.20
N ILE A 154 1.14 9.47 -6.29
CA ILE A 154 1.37 8.05 -6.57
C ILE A 154 0.04 7.33 -6.39
N LEU A 155 -0.46 6.71 -7.46
CA LEU A 155 -1.70 5.94 -7.45
C LEU A 155 -1.39 4.46 -7.23
N THR A 156 -1.91 3.91 -6.14
CA THR A 156 -1.79 2.49 -5.77
C THR A 156 -3.16 1.90 -5.46
N THR A 157 -4.12 2.14 -6.33
CA THR A 157 -5.53 1.81 -6.17
C THR A 157 -5.85 0.31 -6.23
N GLY A 158 -4.85 -0.52 -6.54
CA GLY A 158 -5.00 -1.98 -6.59
C GLY A 158 -6.06 -2.40 -7.62
N THR A 159 -7.01 -3.23 -7.18
CA THR A 159 -8.10 -3.76 -8.01
C THR A 159 -9.42 -2.99 -7.86
N HIS A 160 -9.42 -1.87 -7.14
CA HIS A 160 -10.66 -1.13 -6.85
C HIS A 160 -11.10 -0.18 -7.95
N LEU A 161 -10.17 0.30 -8.79
CA LEU A 161 -10.49 1.25 -9.85
C LEU A 161 -11.15 0.52 -11.03
N ASN A 162 -12.47 0.72 -11.21
CA ASN A 162 -13.29 0.01 -12.19
C ASN A 162 -13.15 -1.52 -12.10
N GLY A 163 -12.95 -2.03 -10.90
CA GLY A 163 -12.81 -3.45 -10.65
C GLY A 163 -14.05 -4.23 -11.05
N ARG A 164 -13.86 -5.50 -11.41
CA ARG A 164 -14.96 -6.42 -11.72
C ARG A 164 -14.71 -7.78 -11.11
N VAL A 165 -15.67 -8.26 -10.35
CA VAL A 165 -15.64 -9.61 -9.78
C VAL A 165 -16.26 -10.58 -10.77
N HIS A 166 -15.61 -11.72 -10.95
CA HIS A 166 -16.11 -12.84 -11.75
C HIS A 166 -16.27 -14.06 -10.86
N VAL A 167 -17.47 -14.66 -10.86
CA VAL A 167 -17.79 -15.91 -10.17
C VAL A 167 -18.41 -16.84 -11.21
N GLY A 168 -17.62 -17.71 -11.81
CA GLY A 168 -18.02 -18.49 -12.98
C GLY A 168 -18.39 -17.57 -14.15
N LEU A 169 -19.62 -17.71 -14.66
CA LEU A 169 -20.14 -16.88 -15.74
C LEU A 169 -20.79 -15.57 -15.27
N VAL A 170 -21.01 -15.41 -13.98
CA VAL A 170 -21.61 -14.20 -13.39
C VAL A 170 -20.52 -13.20 -13.11
N ASN A 171 -20.79 -11.93 -13.43
CA ASN A 171 -19.88 -10.84 -13.09
C ASN A 171 -20.64 -9.58 -12.68
N PHE A 172 -20.02 -8.81 -11.80
CA PHE A 172 -20.56 -7.55 -11.30
C PHE A 172 -19.43 -6.54 -10.98
N PRO A 173 -19.73 -5.24 -10.99
CA PRO A 173 -18.75 -4.24 -10.58
C PRO A 173 -18.21 -4.52 -9.18
N SER A 174 -16.92 -4.32 -8.99
CA SER A 174 -16.22 -4.44 -7.73
C SER A 174 -15.59 -3.10 -7.39
N GLY A 175 -15.39 -2.90 -6.14
CA GLY A 175 -14.86 -1.68 -5.59
C GLY A 175 -15.90 -0.99 -4.72
N PRO A 176 -15.47 -0.04 -3.91
CA PRO A 176 -16.38 0.73 -3.07
C PRO A 176 -17.33 1.57 -3.90
#